data_ba868374d3f920fd45d8bd1cb745779d
#
_entry.id   ba868374d3f920fd45d8bd1cb745779d
#
_cell.length_a   1.000
_cell.length_b   1.000
_cell.length_c   1.000
_cell.angle_alpha   90.00
_cell.angle_beta   90.00
_cell.angle_gamma   90.00
#
_symmetry.space_group_name_H-M   'P 1'
#
loop_
_entity.id
_entity.type
_entity.pdbx_description
1 polymer ?
#
loop_
_entity_poly.entity_id
_entity_poly.type
_entity_poly.pdbx_seq_one_letter_code
_entity_poly.pdbx_strand_id
1 'polypeptide(L)'
;MKKIAMFTMGTRGDIQPYIFLARGLVKNGYDVVLGSHPCWKDLVERAGIHFEPIGPDIDIEKEAAAIRGKNQNPALSMLKTMNFVFRIIQDSTHEIYEVCKGQDLIVVSHSQMGATEAEALGIPIVNVTLQKEMIPEKLKPQTFKDKLLGGMIGKQMAKPYNKIRKVYGLTPVKSSDEILSQKLNLIPISKYVLERNPYWEDHHILTGYWYEEDTDYTPDEKLVQFLESGEKPVILALGAMSFEDTSEKDKLDMFINAFQRAGCRAIIQGFQKTLKDYELPDTMIACGSVPHSWLFGQGCFVIHHCGFGTAAASMIYGIPSIPVPHVLDQMGFAKQLCDMNVATKPIHAGDLSETAIYEAIREMQISFDEKKKNAEAISEKIRKEGGVAEAVRLIDMNLK
;
A
#
# COMPACT_ATOMS: atom_id res chain seq x y z
N MET A 1 6.76 -23.65 19.58
CA MET A 1 6.15 -22.80 18.55
C MET A 1 7.24 -21.86 18.08
N LYS A 2 7.51 -21.74 16.78
CA LYS A 2 8.53 -20.81 16.26
C LYS A 2 8.01 -19.38 16.33
N LYS A 3 8.92 -18.46 16.63
CA LYS A 3 8.62 -17.03 16.87
C LYS A 3 9.05 -16.19 15.69
N ILE A 4 8.17 -15.30 15.23
CA ILE A 4 8.42 -14.42 14.09
C ILE A 4 8.12 -12.98 14.50
N ALA A 5 9.10 -12.09 14.39
CA ALA A 5 8.83 -10.66 14.44
C ALA A 5 8.72 -10.12 13.02
N MET A 6 7.75 -9.25 12.82
CA MET A 6 7.50 -8.57 11.55
C MET A 6 7.60 -7.07 11.75
N PHE A 7 8.29 -6.37 10.85
CA PHE A 7 8.43 -4.92 10.95
C PHE A 7 7.99 -4.22 9.68
N THR A 8 7.13 -3.24 9.83
CA THR A 8 6.74 -2.34 8.76
C THR A 8 6.49 -0.94 9.29
N MET A 9 6.64 0.06 8.43
CA MET A 9 6.49 1.46 8.79
C MET A 9 5.87 2.21 7.60
N GLY A 10 4.92 3.09 7.88
CA GLY A 10 4.27 3.90 6.87
C GLY A 10 2.78 4.09 7.11
N THR A 11 2.02 4.27 6.04
CA THR A 11 0.58 4.49 6.04
C THR A 11 -0.21 3.18 6.22
N ARG A 12 -1.52 3.26 6.30
CA ARG A 12 -2.39 2.07 6.36
C ARG A 12 -2.12 1.08 5.22
N GLY A 13 -1.78 1.57 4.02
CA GLY A 13 -1.42 0.71 2.88
C GLY A 13 -0.17 -0.12 3.10
N ASP A 14 0.75 0.34 3.94
CA ASP A 14 1.98 -0.36 4.30
C ASP A 14 1.77 -1.37 5.44
N ILE A 15 0.79 -1.15 6.32
CA ILE A 15 0.50 -2.02 7.48
C ILE A 15 -0.44 -3.16 7.12
N GLN A 16 -1.49 -2.89 6.35
CA GLN A 16 -2.57 -3.84 6.09
C GLN A 16 -2.10 -5.18 5.51
N PRO A 17 -1.18 -5.24 4.52
CA PRO A 17 -0.66 -6.51 4.01
C PRO A 17 0.05 -7.35 5.09
N TYR A 18 0.75 -6.69 6.02
CA TYR A 18 1.45 -7.38 7.10
C TYR A 18 0.49 -7.97 8.13
N ILE A 19 -0.65 -7.32 8.38
CA ILE A 19 -1.73 -7.88 9.21
C ILE A 19 -2.25 -9.16 8.57
N PHE A 20 -2.51 -9.19 7.27
CA PHE A 20 -2.97 -10.38 6.57
C PHE A 20 -1.94 -11.52 6.65
N LEU A 21 -0.66 -11.21 6.40
CA LEU A 21 0.41 -12.21 6.53
C LEU A 21 0.52 -12.72 7.98
N ALA A 22 0.50 -11.83 8.97
CA ALA A 22 0.58 -12.19 10.39
C ALA A 22 -0.55 -13.14 10.80
N ARG A 23 -1.80 -12.83 10.40
CA ARG A 23 -2.95 -13.73 10.63
C ARG A 23 -2.76 -15.10 9.98
N GLY A 24 -2.25 -15.11 8.75
CA GLY A 24 -1.92 -16.37 8.05
C GLY A 24 -0.88 -17.19 8.80
N LEU A 25 0.18 -16.55 9.32
CA LEU A 25 1.22 -17.20 10.11
C LEU A 25 0.67 -17.73 11.45
N VAL A 26 -0.13 -16.93 12.17
CA VAL A 26 -0.77 -17.36 13.43
C VAL A 26 -1.67 -18.57 13.20
N LYS A 27 -2.49 -18.57 12.14
CA LYS A 27 -3.34 -19.73 11.76
C LYS A 27 -2.51 -21.00 11.48
N ASN A 28 -1.25 -20.85 11.08
CA ASN A 28 -0.32 -21.96 10.83
C ASN A 28 0.58 -22.29 12.03
N GLY A 29 0.27 -21.78 13.22
CA GLY A 29 0.91 -22.17 14.48
C GLY A 29 2.21 -21.43 14.79
N TYR A 30 2.44 -20.26 14.23
CA TYR A 30 3.54 -19.38 14.59
C TYR A 30 3.13 -18.40 15.71
N ASP A 31 4.09 -18.03 16.53
CA ASP A 31 3.96 -16.92 17.48
C ASP A 31 4.46 -15.65 16.77
N VAL A 32 3.55 -14.69 16.54
CA VAL A 32 3.84 -13.53 15.68
C VAL A 32 3.68 -12.25 16.44
N VAL A 33 4.70 -11.38 16.36
CA VAL A 33 4.64 -10.00 16.83
C VAL A 33 4.84 -9.05 15.66
N LEU A 34 4.02 -7.98 15.59
CA LEU A 34 4.13 -6.93 14.58
C LEU A 34 4.59 -5.63 15.21
N GLY A 35 5.81 -5.20 14.87
CA GLY A 35 6.39 -3.93 15.28
C GLY A 35 6.11 -2.83 14.24
N SER A 36 5.53 -1.72 14.69
CA SER A 36 5.22 -0.57 13.85
C SER A 36 4.96 0.70 14.68
N HIS A 37 4.61 1.82 14.02
CA HIS A 37 4.23 3.05 14.71
C HIS A 37 3.09 2.84 15.71
N PRO A 38 3.12 3.52 16.87
CA PRO A 38 2.09 3.40 17.92
C PRO A 38 0.66 3.66 17.42
N CYS A 39 0.47 4.55 16.45
CA CYS A 39 -0.85 4.87 15.87
C CYS A 39 -1.57 3.67 15.24
N TRP A 40 -0.87 2.58 14.93
CA TRP A 40 -1.45 1.35 14.36
C TRP A 40 -1.83 0.29 15.38
N LYS A 41 -1.59 0.53 16.66
CA LYS A 41 -1.84 -0.43 17.74
C LYS A 41 -3.25 -1.02 17.67
N ASP A 42 -4.26 -0.17 17.72
CA ASP A 42 -5.65 -0.61 17.73
C ASP A 42 -6.04 -1.44 16.49
N LEU A 43 -5.49 -1.10 15.32
CA LEU A 43 -5.75 -1.81 14.08
C LEU A 43 -5.16 -3.22 14.13
N VAL A 44 -3.95 -3.38 14.63
CA VAL A 44 -3.21 -4.65 14.71
C VAL A 44 -3.80 -5.54 15.80
N GLU A 45 -4.06 -5.00 16.99
CA GLU A 45 -4.61 -5.76 18.12
C GLU A 45 -6.04 -6.26 17.85
N ARG A 46 -6.90 -5.45 17.17
CA ARG A 46 -8.22 -5.90 16.71
C ARG A 46 -8.14 -7.07 15.72
N ALA A 47 -7.06 -7.18 14.98
CA ALA A 47 -6.82 -8.34 14.11
C ALA A 47 -6.33 -9.58 14.86
N GLY A 48 -6.18 -9.52 16.19
CA GLY A 48 -5.70 -10.62 17.04
C GLY A 48 -4.20 -10.86 16.98
N ILE A 49 -3.41 -9.84 16.60
CA ILE A 49 -1.95 -9.92 16.48
C ILE A 49 -1.30 -9.16 17.65
N HIS A 50 -0.26 -9.75 18.24
CA HIS A 50 0.56 -9.06 19.24
C HIS A 50 1.27 -7.86 18.59
N PHE A 51 1.15 -6.69 19.20
CA PHE A 51 1.70 -5.44 18.70
C PHE A 51 2.81 -4.91 19.59
N GLU A 52 3.93 -4.50 18.99
CA GLU A 52 5.02 -3.80 19.67
C GLU A 52 5.18 -2.39 19.07
N PRO A 53 4.97 -1.33 19.86
CA PRO A 53 5.14 0.04 19.39
C PRO A 53 6.63 0.34 19.13
N ILE A 54 6.93 0.88 17.96
CA ILE A 54 8.27 1.28 17.55
C ILE A 54 8.29 2.78 17.24
N GLY A 55 9.18 3.49 17.92
CA GLY A 55 9.40 4.92 17.71
C GLY A 55 8.36 5.82 18.36
N PRO A 56 8.37 7.11 18.03
CA PRO A 56 7.53 8.10 18.67
C PRO A 56 6.04 7.91 18.36
N ASP A 57 5.20 8.26 19.32
CA ASP A 57 3.75 8.31 19.11
C ASP A 57 3.37 9.58 18.34
N ILE A 58 3.34 9.44 17.03
CA ILE A 58 3.01 10.50 16.07
C ILE A 58 2.02 9.98 15.03
N ASP A 59 1.21 10.88 14.47
CA ASP A 59 0.39 10.60 13.30
C ASP A 59 1.28 10.62 12.04
N ILE A 60 1.74 9.43 11.64
CA ILE A 60 2.69 9.28 10.53
C ILE A 60 2.09 9.76 9.19
N GLU A 61 0.78 9.60 8.99
CA GLU A 61 0.11 10.03 7.77
C GLU A 61 0.10 11.56 7.69
N LYS A 62 -0.19 12.22 8.80
CA LYS A 62 -0.18 13.68 8.91
C LYS A 62 1.21 14.27 8.74
N GLU A 63 2.23 13.65 9.36
CA GLU A 63 3.62 14.11 9.21
C GLU A 63 4.13 13.92 7.78
N ALA A 64 3.85 12.79 7.15
CA ALA A 64 4.18 12.54 5.76
C ALA A 64 3.47 13.53 4.81
N ALA A 65 2.20 13.83 5.07
CA ALA A 65 1.44 14.84 4.34
C ALA A 65 2.07 16.23 4.49
N ALA A 66 2.41 16.64 5.72
CA ALA A 66 3.04 17.94 6.00
C ALA A 66 4.41 18.10 5.32
N ILE A 67 5.19 17.02 5.20
CA ILE A 67 6.46 17.04 4.46
C ILE A 67 6.23 17.26 2.96
N ARG A 68 5.21 16.61 2.40
CA ARG A 68 4.85 16.71 0.98
C ARG A 68 4.26 18.05 0.62
N GLY A 69 3.29 18.53 1.37
CA GLY A 69 2.63 19.83 1.13
C GLY A 69 3.55 21.05 1.16
N LYS A 70 4.72 20.95 1.81
CA LYS A 70 5.75 22.00 1.82
C LYS A 70 6.68 21.99 0.60
N ASN A 71 6.60 21.00 -0.28
CA ASN A 71 7.56 20.82 -1.36
C ASN A 71 6.85 20.58 -2.69
N GLN A 72 6.95 21.54 -3.61
CA GLN A 72 6.42 21.41 -4.97
C GLN A 72 7.22 20.42 -5.87
N ASN A 73 8.43 20.01 -5.44
CA ASN A 73 9.25 19.06 -6.19
C ASN A 73 9.06 17.65 -5.65
N PRO A 74 8.47 16.71 -6.44
CA PRO A 74 8.20 15.35 -6.00
C PRO A 74 9.44 14.56 -5.54
N ALA A 75 10.58 14.75 -6.21
CA ALA A 75 11.82 14.07 -5.85
C ALA A 75 12.38 14.57 -4.50
N LEU A 76 12.29 15.88 -4.25
CA LEU A 76 12.71 16.45 -2.97
C LEU A 76 11.76 16.04 -1.83
N SER A 77 10.47 15.97 -2.10
CA SER A 77 9.45 15.49 -1.17
C SER A 77 9.72 14.04 -0.78
N MET A 78 9.95 13.17 -1.77
CA MET A 78 10.30 11.78 -1.55
C MET A 78 11.57 11.63 -0.68
N LEU A 79 12.65 12.37 -1.02
CA LEU A 79 13.90 12.34 -0.26
C LEU A 79 13.71 12.77 1.19
N LYS A 80 12.90 13.81 1.46
CA LYS A 80 12.61 14.27 2.81
C LYS A 80 11.78 13.26 3.60
N THR A 81 10.78 12.64 2.97
CA THR A 81 9.97 11.58 3.58
C THR A 81 10.86 10.37 3.94
N MET A 82 11.71 9.93 3.02
CA MET A 82 12.66 8.86 3.30
C MET A 82 13.61 9.20 4.47
N ASN A 83 14.17 10.39 4.49
CA ASN A 83 15.05 10.84 5.58
C ASN A 83 14.31 10.90 6.92
N PHE A 84 13.04 11.27 6.92
CA PHE A 84 12.20 11.26 8.12
C PHE A 84 12.00 9.84 8.64
N VAL A 85 11.59 8.90 7.78
CA VAL A 85 11.43 7.48 8.12
C VAL A 85 12.74 6.87 8.63
N PHE A 86 13.84 7.10 7.92
CA PHE A 86 15.16 6.58 8.35
C PHE A 86 15.63 7.14 9.70
N ARG A 87 15.28 8.38 10.03
CA ARG A 87 15.60 8.95 11.35
C ARG A 87 14.86 8.18 12.43
N ILE A 88 13.56 7.93 12.26
CA ILE A 88 12.77 7.16 13.22
C ILE A 88 13.39 5.76 13.40
N ILE A 89 13.71 5.06 12.32
CA ILE A 89 14.33 3.73 12.40
C ILE A 89 15.67 3.78 13.14
N GLN A 90 16.52 4.78 12.86
CA GLN A 90 17.81 4.94 13.55
C GLN A 90 17.65 5.22 15.04
N ASP A 91 16.71 6.09 15.40
CA ASP A 91 16.48 6.47 16.79
C ASP A 91 15.84 5.32 17.58
N SER A 92 15.08 4.43 16.92
CA SER A 92 14.40 3.28 17.52
C SER A 92 15.18 1.96 17.42
N THR A 93 16.43 1.97 16.93
CA THR A 93 17.19 0.71 16.70
C THR A 93 17.30 -0.17 17.96
N HIS A 94 17.36 0.43 19.15
CA HIS A 94 17.41 -0.34 20.41
C HIS A 94 16.09 -1.05 20.70
N GLU A 95 14.96 -0.39 20.52
CA GLU A 95 13.62 -0.98 20.66
C GLU A 95 13.44 -2.15 19.67
N ILE A 96 13.81 -1.94 18.40
CA ILE A 96 13.75 -2.96 17.34
C ILE A 96 14.63 -4.16 17.72
N TYR A 97 15.84 -3.93 18.23
CA TYR A 97 16.75 -4.99 18.64
C TYR A 97 16.17 -5.83 19.79
N GLU A 98 15.52 -5.20 20.79
CA GLU A 98 14.87 -5.94 21.88
C GLU A 98 13.73 -6.83 21.37
N VAL A 99 12.91 -6.34 20.42
CA VAL A 99 11.86 -7.16 19.81
C VAL A 99 12.41 -8.31 18.96
N CYS A 100 13.57 -8.12 18.31
CA CYS A 100 14.24 -9.17 17.56
C CYS A 100 14.79 -10.30 18.44
N LYS A 101 15.12 -10.05 19.71
CA LYS A 101 15.70 -11.08 20.58
C LYS A 101 14.79 -12.30 20.75
N GLY A 102 15.38 -13.47 20.56
CA GLY A 102 14.69 -14.73 20.76
C GLY A 102 13.66 -15.08 19.67
N GLN A 103 13.67 -14.36 18.55
CA GLN A 103 12.90 -14.70 17.37
C GLN A 103 13.63 -15.75 16.51
N ASP A 104 12.89 -16.57 15.79
CA ASP A 104 13.44 -17.56 14.86
C ASP A 104 13.58 -16.97 13.44
N LEU A 105 12.79 -15.93 13.12
CA LEU A 105 12.79 -15.24 11.84
C LEU A 105 12.35 -13.78 12.02
N ILE A 106 12.94 -12.90 11.22
CA ILE A 106 12.45 -11.51 11.09
C ILE A 106 11.90 -11.29 9.68
N VAL A 107 10.67 -10.78 9.59
CA VAL A 107 10.07 -10.32 8.33
C VAL A 107 10.20 -8.79 8.27
N VAL A 108 10.88 -8.31 7.25
CA VAL A 108 11.18 -6.87 7.09
C VAL A 108 10.51 -6.28 5.87
N SER A 109 10.08 -5.04 5.98
CA SER A 109 9.51 -4.29 4.85
C SER A 109 10.62 -3.71 3.95
N HIS A 110 10.20 -3.05 2.89
CA HIS A 110 11.11 -2.31 2.00
C HIS A 110 11.93 -1.23 2.74
N SER A 111 11.51 -0.76 3.91
CA SER A 111 12.30 0.14 4.77
C SER A 111 13.47 -0.55 5.46
N GLN A 112 13.57 -1.87 5.38
CA GLN A 112 14.61 -2.72 6.03
C GLN A 112 14.67 -2.55 7.57
N MET A 113 13.59 -2.08 8.20
CA MET A 113 13.49 -2.00 9.67
C MET A 113 13.61 -3.40 10.27
N GLY A 114 14.55 -3.60 11.17
CA GLY A 114 14.85 -4.88 11.80
C GLY A 114 15.91 -5.73 11.08
N ALA A 115 16.29 -5.40 9.83
CA ALA A 115 17.26 -6.21 9.07
C ALA A 115 18.67 -6.17 9.67
N THR A 116 19.12 -4.99 10.09
CA THR A 116 20.46 -4.82 10.72
C THR A 116 20.51 -5.44 12.10
N GLU A 117 19.44 -5.31 12.88
CA GLU A 117 19.29 -5.89 14.21
C GLU A 117 19.24 -7.42 14.14
N ALA A 118 18.54 -7.96 13.15
CA ALA A 118 18.50 -9.40 12.88
C ALA A 118 19.90 -9.95 12.53
N GLU A 119 20.67 -9.23 11.67
CA GLU A 119 22.04 -9.61 11.33
C GLU A 119 22.94 -9.61 12.56
N ALA A 120 22.82 -8.60 13.43
CA ALA A 120 23.59 -8.52 14.67
C ALA A 120 23.30 -9.67 15.62
N LEU A 121 22.09 -10.23 15.58
CA LEU A 121 21.65 -11.37 16.40
C LEU A 121 21.84 -12.73 15.67
N GLY A 122 22.25 -12.73 14.41
CA GLY A 122 22.38 -13.94 13.60
C GLY A 122 21.04 -14.57 13.22
N ILE A 123 19.96 -13.80 13.21
CA ILE A 123 18.61 -14.24 12.89
C ILE A 123 18.36 -14.09 11.38
N PRO A 124 17.81 -15.11 10.69
CA PRO A 124 17.47 -15.00 9.28
C PRO A 124 16.37 -13.97 9.03
N ILE A 125 16.40 -13.36 7.83
CA ILE A 125 15.37 -12.41 7.40
C ILE A 125 14.65 -12.87 6.14
N VAL A 126 13.37 -12.49 6.04
CA VAL A 126 12.55 -12.53 4.83
C VAL A 126 12.11 -11.11 4.52
N ASN A 127 12.31 -10.67 3.29
CA ASN A 127 11.81 -9.38 2.84
C ASN A 127 10.40 -9.46 2.29
N VAL A 128 9.66 -8.36 2.44
CA VAL A 128 8.39 -8.10 1.76
C VAL A 128 8.49 -6.77 1.02
N THR A 129 8.27 -6.79 -0.28
CA THR A 129 8.39 -5.61 -1.13
C THR A 129 7.06 -5.32 -1.82
N LEU A 130 6.40 -4.22 -1.44
CA LEU A 130 5.14 -3.78 -2.03
C LEU A 130 5.33 -3.00 -3.33
N GLN A 131 6.50 -2.41 -3.54
CA GLN A 131 6.85 -1.54 -4.66
C GLN A 131 7.91 -2.21 -5.53
N LYS A 132 7.52 -2.60 -6.75
CA LYS A 132 8.42 -3.31 -7.69
C LYS A 132 9.70 -2.53 -8.03
N GLU A 133 9.63 -1.21 -7.97
CA GLU A 133 10.76 -0.30 -8.24
C GLU A 133 11.87 -0.40 -7.19
N MET A 134 11.57 -0.96 -6.02
CA MET A 134 12.53 -1.20 -4.93
C MET A 134 13.29 -2.52 -5.09
N ILE A 135 12.95 -3.34 -6.09
CA ILE A 135 13.60 -4.63 -6.33
C ILE A 135 14.80 -4.44 -7.25
N PRO A 136 16.02 -4.84 -6.83
CA PRO A 136 17.23 -4.67 -7.65
C PRO A 136 17.19 -5.49 -8.95
N GLU A 137 17.52 -4.86 -10.07
CA GLU A 137 17.68 -5.52 -11.37
C GLU A 137 19.14 -6.00 -11.56
N LYS A 138 19.61 -6.90 -10.68
CA LYS A 138 21.01 -7.36 -10.68
C LYS A 138 21.42 -8.09 -11.95
N LEU A 139 20.48 -8.77 -12.63
CA LEU A 139 20.74 -9.53 -13.86
C LEU A 139 20.72 -8.65 -15.12
N LYS A 140 20.37 -7.37 -15.00
CA LYS A 140 20.34 -6.43 -16.13
C LYS A 140 21.77 -6.12 -16.60
N PRO A 141 22.06 -6.21 -17.92
CA PRO A 141 23.32 -5.74 -18.48
C PRO A 141 23.51 -4.25 -18.18
N GLN A 142 24.62 -3.91 -17.53
CA GLN A 142 24.89 -2.55 -17.10
C GLN A 142 26.01 -1.92 -17.93
N THR A 143 25.81 -0.69 -18.42
CA THR A 143 26.87 0.12 -19.00
C THR A 143 27.79 0.66 -17.90
N PHE A 144 28.96 1.18 -18.28
CA PHE A 144 29.87 1.82 -17.33
C PHE A 144 29.21 3.01 -16.60
N LYS A 145 28.37 3.78 -17.31
CA LYS A 145 27.60 4.90 -16.74
C LYS A 145 26.59 4.42 -15.71
N ASP A 146 25.86 3.33 -16.01
CA ASP A 146 24.88 2.73 -15.09
C ASP A 146 25.56 2.25 -13.80
N LYS A 147 26.73 1.60 -13.93
CA LYS A 147 27.53 1.15 -12.77
C LYS A 147 28.01 2.31 -11.90
N LEU A 148 28.48 3.40 -12.53
CA LEU A 148 28.95 4.57 -11.80
C LEU A 148 27.79 5.27 -11.08
N LEU A 149 26.69 5.55 -11.78
CA LEU A 149 25.51 6.21 -11.22
C LEU A 149 24.83 5.35 -10.15
N GLY A 150 24.60 4.07 -10.44
CA GLY A 150 24.04 3.11 -9.50
C GLY A 150 24.89 2.95 -8.24
N GLY A 151 26.23 2.91 -8.40
CA GLY A 151 27.15 2.88 -7.26
C GLY A 151 27.09 4.13 -6.39
N MET A 152 26.93 5.31 -6.98
CA MET A 152 26.75 6.57 -6.22
C MET A 152 25.42 6.60 -5.46
N ILE A 153 24.33 6.23 -6.12
CA ILE A 153 22.98 6.15 -5.51
C ILE A 153 22.98 5.10 -4.41
N GLY A 154 23.45 3.89 -4.68
CA GLY A 154 23.51 2.81 -3.70
C GLY A 154 24.31 3.19 -2.45
N LYS A 155 25.45 3.86 -2.64
CA LYS A 155 26.27 4.37 -1.52
C LYS A 155 25.54 5.44 -0.69
N GLN A 156 24.76 6.31 -1.34
CA GLN A 156 23.96 7.31 -0.64
C GLN A 156 22.83 6.64 0.16
N MET A 157 22.16 5.65 -0.43
CA MET A 157 21.09 4.88 0.20
C MET A 157 21.58 3.99 1.34
N ALA A 158 22.83 3.52 1.30
CA ALA A 158 23.44 2.72 2.36
C ALA A 158 23.78 3.51 3.63
N LYS A 159 23.94 4.84 3.53
CA LYS A 159 24.38 5.68 4.67
C LYS A 159 23.52 5.56 5.94
N PRO A 160 22.17 5.63 5.87
CA PRO A 160 21.33 5.49 7.05
C PRO A 160 21.54 4.14 7.75
N TYR A 161 21.57 3.06 6.97
CA TYR A 161 21.79 1.71 7.50
C TYR A 161 23.18 1.54 8.10
N ASN A 162 24.22 2.11 7.48
CA ASN A 162 25.58 2.06 8.00
C ASN A 162 25.74 2.76 9.36
N LYS A 163 24.88 3.73 9.68
CA LYS A 163 24.84 4.30 11.02
C LYS A 163 24.36 3.29 12.06
N ILE A 164 23.29 2.53 11.75
CA ILE A 164 22.75 1.48 12.61
C ILE A 164 23.79 0.34 12.72
N ARG A 165 24.36 -0.11 11.58
CA ARG A 165 25.39 -1.16 11.54
C ARG A 165 26.58 -0.84 12.43
N LYS A 166 26.98 0.43 12.48
CA LYS A 166 28.06 0.88 13.38
C LYS A 166 27.71 0.69 14.87
N VAL A 167 26.44 0.86 15.27
CA VAL A 167 25.99 0.64 16.65
C VAL A 167 26.26 -0.80 17.09
N TYR A 168 26.08 -1.76 16.18
CA TYR A 168 26.25 -3.20 16.44
C TYR A 168 27.63 -3.74 16.01
N GLY A 169 28.56 -2.90 15.61
CA GLY A 169 29.89 -3.33 15.19
C GLY A 169 29.95 -4.11 13.87
N LEU A 170 28.90 -4.00 13.05
CA LEU A 170 28.82 -4.70 11.76
C LEU A 170 29.59 -3.97 10.66
N THR A 171 30.08 -4.74 9.69
CA THR A 171 30.79 -4.20 8.53
C THR A 171 29.87 -3.31 7.69
N PRO A 172 30.30 -2.11 7.27
CA PRO A 172 29.52 -1.25 6.41
C PRO A 172 29.18 -1.90 5.06
N VAL A 173 27.95 -1.72 4.59
CA VAL A 173 27.50 -2.14 3.27
C VAL A 173 27.74 -1.04 2.22
N LYS A 174 27.92 -1.43 0.96
CA LYS A 174 28.14 -0.51 -0.16
C LYS A 174 26.84 -0.02 -0.78
N SER A 175 25.77 -0.81 -0.67
CA SER A 175 24.44 -0.54 -1.21
C SER A 175 23.38 -1.05 -0.25
N SER A 176 22.19 -0.44 -0.26
CA SER A 176 21.00 -0.96 0.42
C SER A 176 20.60 -2.36 -0.02
N ASP A 177 20.95 -2.74 -1.26
CA ASP A 177 20.66 -4.07 -1.80
C ASP A 177 21.37 -5.21 -1.05
N GLU A 178 22.51 -4.90 -0.39
CA GLU A 178 23.23 -5.89 0.41
C GLU A 178 22.53 -6.25 1.72
N ILE A 179 21.54 -5.42 2.14
CA ILE A 179 20.73 -5.65 3.34
C ILE A 179 19.51 -6.52 3.04
N LEU A 180 19.06 -6.53 1.78
CA LEU A 180 17.95 -7.38 1.35
C LEU A 180 18.26 -8.85 1.57
N SER A 181 17.26 -9.62 1.98
CA SER A 181 17.37 -11.08 2.06
C SER A 181 17.81 -11.66 0.73
N GLN A 182 18.88 -12.43 0.74
CA GLN A 182 19.35 -13.18 -0.43
C GLN A 182 18.67 -14.55 -0.54
N LYS A 183 17.74 -14.87 0.36
CA LYS A 183 17.04 -16.15 0.39
C LYS A 183 15.60 -16.04 -0.05
N LEU A 184 14.87 -15.01 0.38
CA LEU A 184 13.46 -14.85 0.07
C LEU A 184 13.04 -13.39 0.17
N ASN A 185 12.46 -12.89 -0.93
CA ASN A 185 11.75 -11.62 -0.97
C ASN A 185 10.35 -11.87 -1.54
N LEU A 186 9.33 -11.68 -0.72
CA LEU A 186 7.93 -11.86 -1.07
C LEU A 186 7.38 -10.57 -1.69
N ILE A 187 6.74 -10.72 -2.83
CA ILE A 187 6.12 -9.60 -3.56
C ILE A 187 4.61 -9.88 -3.61
N PRO A 188 3.79 -9.23 -2.76
CA PRO A 188 2.35 -9.48 -2.67
C PRO A 188 1.58 -8.80 -3.80
N ILE A 189 2.00 -9.07 -5.03
CA ILE A 189 1.35 -8.61 -6.26
C ILE A 189 1.00 -9.84 -7.11
N SER A 190 -0.16 -9.80 -7.76
CA SER A 190 -0.59 -10.85 -8.67
C SER A 190 0.28 -10.91 -9.91
N LYS A 191 0.66 -12.12 -10.32
CA LYS A 191 1.38 -12.37 -11.59
C LYS A 191 0.54 -12.03 -12.83
N TYR A 192 -0.77 -11.91 -12.68
CA TYR A 192 -1.67 -11.49 -13.76
C TYR A 192 -1.75 -9.96 -13.90
N VAL A 193 -1.23 -9.24 -12.90
CA VAL A 193 -1.14 -7.78 -12.86
C VAL A 193 0.27 -7.31 -13.13
N LEU A 194 1.27 -8.00 -12.58
CA LEU A 194 2.68 -7.69 -12.76
C LEU A 194 3.40 -8.91 -13.33
N GLU A 195 3.87 -8.81 -14.56
CA GLU A 195 4.77 -9.80 -15.12
C GLU A 195 6.12 -9.78 -14.37
N ARG A 196 6.65 -10.96 -14.06
CA ARG A 196 7.94 -11.07 -13.39
C ARG A 196 9.04 -10.44 -14.27
N ASN A 197 9.77 -9.50 -13.70
CA ASN A 197 10.90 -8.89 -14.39
C ASN A 197 12.02 -9.92 -14.58
N PRO A 198 12.48 -10.20 -15.82
CA PRO A 198 13.51 -11.17 -16.09
C PRO A 198 14.89 -10.82 -15.51
N TYR A 199 15.07 -9.57 -15.09
CA TYR A 199 16.30 -9.09 -14.45
C TYR A 199 16.31 -9.23 -12.93
N TRP A 200 15.27 -9.81 -12.34
CA TRP A 200 15.24 -10.16 -10.92
C TRP A 200 15.87 -11.51 -10.67
N GLU A 201 16.59 -11.64 -9.56
CA GLU A 201 17.08 -12.93 -9.05
C GLU A 201 15.92 -13.82 -8.59
N ASP A 202 16.13 -15.13 -8.53
CA ASP A 202 15.07 -16.12 -8.31
C ASP A 202 14.38 -16.05 -6.94
N HIS A 203 15.05 -15.48 -5.95
CA HIS A 203 14.49 -15.32 -4.62
C HIS A 203 13.43 -14.19 -4.51
N HIS A 204 13.20 -13.40 -5.56
CA HIS A 204 12.11 -12.44 -5.67
C HIS A 204 10.86 -13.12 -6.23
N ILE A 205 9.87 -13.41 -5.37
CA ILE A 205 8.71 -14.25 -5.70
C ILE A 205 7.41 -13.46 -5.62
N LEU A 206 6.66 -13.44 -6.74
CA LEU A 206 5.29 -12.95 -6.78
C LEU A 206 4.38 -13.97 -6.09
N THR A 207 3.70 -13.57 -5.01
CA THR A 207 2.84 -14.46 -4.22
C THR A 207 1.36 -14.32 -4.52
N GLY A 208 0.97 -13.34 -5.34
CA GLY A 208 -0.42 -12.89 -5.41
C GLY A 208 -0.74 -11.89 -4.30
N TYR A 209 -1.84 -11.15 -4.45
CA TYR A 209 -2.24 -10.16 -3.46
C TYR A 209 -2.60 -10.79 -2.12
N TRP A 210 -2.21 -10.12 -1.03
CA TRP A 210 -2.61 -10.49 0.32
C TRP A 210 -3.86 -9.71 0.70
N TYR A 211 -4.93 -10.42 0.93
CA TYR A 211 -6.22 -9.87 1.35
C TYR A 211 -7.01 -10.90 2.14
N GLU A 212 -7.98 -10.44 2.88
CA GLU A 212 -9.01 -11.27 3.53
C GLU A 212 -10.37 -10.63 3.30
N GLU A 213 -11.39 -11.46 3.19
CA GLU A 213 -12.78 -10.99 3.22
C GLU A 213 -13.11 -10.58 4.65
N ASP A 214 -13.64 -9.37 4.83
CA ASP A 214 -14.13 -8.92 6.14
C ASP A 214 -15.57 -9.44 6.30
N THR A 215 -15.69 -10.59 6.94
CA THR A 215 -16.99 -11.26 7.16
C THR A 215 -17.77 -10.68 8.33
N ASP A 216 -17.12 -9.90 9.20
CA ASP A 216 -17.68 -9.39 10.44
C ASP A 216 -18.17 -7.93 10.33
N TYR A 217 -17.98 -7.30 9.15
CA TYR A 217 -18.43 -5.95 8.92
C TYR A 217 -19.94 -5.88 8.79
N THR A 218 -20.57 -5.07 9.65
CA THR A 218 -22.00 -4.75 9.58
C THR A 218 -22.16 -3.30 9.09
N PRO A 219 -22.80 -3.08 7.94
CA PRO A 219 -22.98 -1.74 7.40
C PRO A 219 -23.98 -0.92 8.24
N ASP A 220 -23.82 0.39 8.22
CA ASP A 220 -24.79 1.33 8.81
C ASP A 220 -26.13 1.24 8.08
N GLU A 221 -27.24 1.33 8.83
CA GLU A 221 -28.60 1.21 8.27
C GLU A 221 -28.88 2.26 7.18
N LYS A 222 -28.39 3.49 7.35
CA LYS A 222 -28.58 4.56 6.34
C LYS A 222 -27.85 4.20 5.04
N LEU A 223 -26.67 3.60 5.14
CA LEU A 223 -25.91 3.14 3.98
C LEU A 223 -26.65 2.01 3.25
N VAL A 224 -27.24 1.07 3.99
CA VAL A 224 -28.08 -0.01 3.41
C VAL A 224 -29.30 0.58 2.71
N GLN A 225 -30.05 1.46 3.38
CA GLN A 225 -31.22 2.12 2.79
C GLN A 225 -30.86 2.91 1.53
N PHE A 226 -29.73 3.61 1.54
CA PHE A 226 -29.23 4.31 0.37
C PHE A 226 -28.95 3.32 -0.78
N LEU A 227 -28.30 2.20 -0.54
CA LEU A 227 -28.01 1.21 -1.56
C LEU A 227 -29.28 0.60 -2.18
N GLU A 228 -30.30 0.34 -1.34
CA GLU A 228 -31.58 -0.25 -1.77
C GLU A 228 -32.47 0.74 -2.53
N SER A 229 -32.25 2.05 -2.39
CA SER A 229 -33.12 3.10 -2.94
C SER A 229 -32.89 3.39 -4.42
N GLY A 230 -31.96 2.71 -5.12
CA GLY A 230 -31.71 2.98 -6.54
C GLY A 230 -30.53 2.20 -7.13
N GLU A 231 -30.06 2.67 -8.28
CA GLU A 231 -28.95 2.05 -9.00
C GLU A 231 -27.63 2.05 -8.20
N LYS A 232 -26.73 1.13 -8.56
CA LYS A 232 -25.39 1.03 -7.94
C LYS A 232 -24.63 2.36 -8.01
N PRO A 233 -24.18 2.91 -6.88
CA PRO A 233 -23.48 4.18 -6.84
C PRO A 233 -22.03 4.08 -7.36
N VAL A 234 -21.46 5.21 -7.72
CA VAL A 234 -20.01 5.40 -7.86
C VAL A 234 -19.39 5.43 -6.46
N ILE A 235 -18.22 4.83 -6.28
CA ILE A 235 -17.48 4.92 -5.02
C ILE A 235 -16.34 5.93 -5.19
N LEU A 236 -16.25 6.91 -4.32
CA LEU A 236 -15.12 7.84 -4.21
C LEU A 236 -14.26 7.45 -3.00
N ALA A 237 -13.00 7.04 -3.25
CA ALA A 237 -12.07 6.57 -2.21
C ALA A 237 -10.64 7.09 -2.47
N LEU A 238 -10.39 8.38 -2.21
CA LEU A 238 -9.11 9.02 -2.51
C LEU A 238 -8.02 8.80 -1.47
N GLY A 239 -8.34 8.22 -0.30
CA GLY A 239 -7.39 8.03 0.79
C GLY A 239 -6.99 9.34 1.50
N ALA A 240 -6.25 9.22 2.59
CA ALA A 240 -5.90 10.36 3.45
C ALA A 240 -4.90 11.36 2.81
N MET A 241 -4.15 10.92 1.79
CA MET A 241 -3.06 11.70 1.19
C MET A 241 -3.48 12.61 0.03
N SER A 242 -4.76 12.65 -0.29
CA SER A 242 -5.27 13.33 -1.47
C SER A 242 -5.57 14.83 -1.29
N PHE A 243 -5.27 15.42 -0.12
CA PHE A 243 -5.75 16.76 0.24
C PHE A 243 -4.65 17.81 0.49
N GLU A 244 -3.45 17.60 -0.07
CA GLU A 244 -2.27 18.39 0.30
C GLU A 244 -2.25 19.80 -0.32
N ASP A 245 -2.76 19.98 -1.55
CA ASP A 245 -2.57 21.22 -2.31
C ASP A 245 -3.83 22.10 -2.49
N THR A 246 -5.01 21.52 -2.30
CA THR A 246 -6.30 22.20 -2.44
C THR A 246 -7.11 22.00 -1.17
N SER A 247 -7.95 22.95 -0.80
CA SER A 247 -8.82 22.73 0.36
C SER A 247 -9.64 21.46 0.15
N GLU A 248 -9.82 20.70 1.20
CA GLU A 248 -10.60 19.45 1.18
C GLU A 248 -12.02 19.71 0.64
N LYS A 249 -12.58 20.88 0.97
CA LYS A 249 -13.88 21.32 0.51
C LYS A 249 -13.91 21.54 -1.00
N ASP A 250 -12.94 22.26 -1.57
CA ASP A 250 -12.93 22.56 -3.00
C ASP A 250 -12.85 21.28 -3.84
N LYS A 251 -12.06 20.31 -3.39
CA LYS A 251 -12.00 18.99 -4.06
C LYS A 251 -13.34 18.24 -3.94
N LEU A 252 -13.96 18.25 -2.77
CA LEU A 252 -15.26 17.62 -2.58
C LEU A 252 -16.31 18.26 -3.50
N ASP A 253 -16.35 19.58 -3.59
CA ASP A 253 -17.27 20.33 -4.45
C ASP A 253 -17.08 19.93 -5.94
N MET A 254 -15.82 19.78 -6.42
CA MET A 254 -15.54 19.32 -7.79
C MET A 254 -16.16 17.94 -8.05
N PHE A 255 -16.02 16.98 -7.13
CA PHE A 255 -16.60 15.65 -7.28
C PHE A 255 -18.12 15.66 -7.21
N ILE A 256 -18.71 16.37 -6.26
CA ILE A 256 -20.17 16.48 -6.12
C ILE A 256 -20.79 17.06 -7.39
N ASN A 257 -20.25 18.18 -7.89
CA ASN A 257 -20.74 18.82 -9.11
C ASN A 257 -20.61 17.90 -10.33
N ALA A 258 -19.49 17.19 -10.46
CA ALA A 258 -19.29 16.24 -11.54
C ALA A 258 -20.26 15.06 -11.47
N PHE A 259 -20.54 14.51 -10.27
CA PHE A 259 -21.53 13.45 -10.07
C PHE A 259 -22.96 13.92 -10.42
N GLN A 260 -23.36 15.09 -9.95
CA GLN A 260 -24.67 15.67 -10.28
C GLN A 260 -24.83 15.88 -11.79
N ARG A 261 -23.81 16.45 -12.45
CA ARG A 261 -23.80 16.68 -13.89
C ARG A 261 -23.86 15.38 -14.70
N ALA A 262 -23.22 14.31 -14.19
CA ALA A 262 -23.22 12.99 -14.83
C ALA A 262 -24.46 12.15 -14.47
N GLY A 263 -25.33 12.61 -13.59
CA GLY A 263 -26.51 11.88 -13.10
C GLY A 263 -26.15 10.65 -12.27
N CYS A 264 -25.02 10.68 -11.54
CA CYS A 264 -24.54 9.55 -10.75
C CYS A 264 -24.99 9.64 -9.31
N ARG A 265 -25.33 8.49 -8.72
CA ARG A 265 -25.35 8.33 -7.26
C ARG A 265 -23.92 8.06 -6.79
N ALA A 266 -23.55 8.47 -5.56
CA ALA A 266 -22.21 8.26 -5.06
C ALA A 266 -22.15 7.90 -3.57
N ILE A 267 -21.19 7.04 -3.21
CA ILE A 267 -20.74 6.82 -1.84
C ILE A 267 -19.36 7.48 -1.70
N ILE A 268 -19.21 8.36 -0.71
CA ILE A 268 -17.99 9.14 -0.47
C ILE A 268 -17.30 8.60 0.77
N GLN A 269 -16.13 7.98 0.58
CA GLN A 269 -15.23 7.56 1.65
C GLN A 269 -14.05 8.53 1.74
N GLY A 270 -13.86 9.11 2.90
CA GLY A 270 -12.89 10.19 3.14
C GLY A 270 -13.59 11.51 3.39
N PHE A 271 -12.87 12.63 3.23
CA PHE A 271 -13.39 14.00 3.41
C PHE A 271 -14.03 14.28 4.78
N GLN A 272 -13.60 13.54 5.81
CA GLN A 272 -14.30 13.52 7.10
C GLN A 272 -14.34 14.88 7.80
N LYS A 273 -13.34 15.74 7.59
CA LYS A 273 -13.31 17.08 8.19
C LYS A 273 -14.37 17.98 7.57
N THR A 274 -14.48 17.94 6.25
CA THR A 274 -15.44 18.73 5.48
C THR A 274 -16.85 18.20 5.65
N LEU A 275 -17.03 16.88 5.60
CA LEU A 275 -18.36 16.24 5.65
C LEU A 275 -19.09 16.40 6.98
N LYS A 276 -18.41 16.81 8.06
CA LYS A 276 -19.07 17.09 9.34
C LYS A 276 -20.13 18.17 9.24
N ASP A 277 -19.86 19.20 8.42
CA ASP A 277 -20.67 20.41 8.29
C ASP A 277 -21.15 20.61 6.84
N TYR A 278 -21.14 19.54 6.02
CA TYR A 278 -21.48 19.59 4.61
C TYR A 278 -22.78 18.82 4.32
N GLU A 279 -23.75 19.48 3.73
CA GLU A 279 -25.01 18.86 3.29
C GLU A 279 -24.81 18.23 1.92
N LEU A 280 -24.83 16.90 1.87
CA LEU A 280 -24.76 16.14 0.62
C LEU A 280 -26.14 16.11 -0.07
N PRO A 281 -26.18 16.14 -1.41
CA PRO A 281 -27.39 15.84 -2.16
C PRO A 281 -27.96 14.45 -1.84
N ASP A 282 -29.28 14.26 -1.93
CA ASP A 282 -29.95 12.97 -1.67
C ASP A 282 -29.41 11.80 -2.52
N THR A 283 -28.80 12.11 -3.66
CA THR A 283 -28.13 11.13 -4.52
C THR A 283 -26.75 10.67 -4.02
N MET A 284 -26.29 11.20 -2.89
CA MET A 284 -24.96 10.93 -2.35
C MET A 284 -24.99 10.65 -0.85
N ILE A 285 -24.11 9.79 -0.39
CA ILE A 285 -23.96 9.48 1.03
C ILE A 285 -22.47 9.41 1.40
N ALA A 286 -22.14 9.93 2.58
CA ALA A 286 -20.82 9.74 3.17
C ALA A 286 -20.77 8.42 3.94
N CYS A 287 -19.67 7.70 3.84
CA CYS A 287 -19.37 6.56 4.69
C CYS A 287 -18.07 6.78 5.47
N GLY A 288 -17.98 6.17 6.64
CA GLY A 288 -16.78 6.18 7.47
C GLY A 288 -15.72 5.22 6.92
N SER A 289 -14.93 4.64 7.83
CA SER A 289 -13.94 3.61 7.46
C SER A 289 -14.64 2.28 7.17
N VAL A 290 -15.12 2.12 5.95
CA VAL A 290 -15.75 0.90 5.44
C VAL A 290 -14.70 0.03 4.76
N PRO A 291 -14.63 -1.29 5.04
CA PRO A 291 -13.70 -2.20 4.37
C PRO A 291 -13.93 -2.23 2.86
N HIS A 292 -12.86 -2.15 2.08
CA HIS A 292 -12.95 -2.23 0.61
C HIS A 292 -13.51 -3.58 0.14
N SER A 293 -13.30 -4.65 0.91
CA SER A 293 -13.85 -5.98 0.67
C SER A 293 -15.38 -5.97 0.57
N TRP A 294 -16.04 -5.18 1.38
CA TRP A 294 -17.48 -5.00 1.33
C TRP A 294 -17.88 -3.88 0.36
N LEU A 295 -17.24 -2.71 0.48
CA LEU A 295 -17.63 -1.48 -0.20
C LEU A 295 -17.58 -1.61 -1.73
N PHE A 296 -16.52 -2.22 -2.27
CA PHE A 296 -16.33 -2.29 -3.73
C PHE A 296 -17.33 -3.21 -4.42
N GLY A 297 -17.91 -4.16 -3.70
CA GLY A 297 -19.04 -4.96 -4.19
C GLY A 297 -20.35 -4.18 -4.36
N GLN A 298 -20.49 -3.02 -3.68
CA GLN A 298 -21.70 -2.20 -3.70
C GLN A 298 -21.72 -1.18 -4.86
N GLY A 299 -20.55 -0.85 -5.41
CA GLY A 299 -20.44 0.18 -6.45
C GLY A 299 -20.49 -0.36 -7.88
N CYS A 300 -20.73 0.54 -8.84
CA CYS A 300 -20.56 0.27 -10.26
C CYS A 300 -19.10 0.43 -10.70
N PHE A 301 -18.45 1.51 -10.32
CA PHE A 301 -17.02 1.74 -10.49
C PHE A 301 -16.48 2.57 -9.33
N VAL A 302 -15.15 2.62 -9.19
CA VAL A 302 -14.48 3.35 -8.11
C VAL A 302 -13.57 4.45 -8.66
N ILE A 303 -13.62 5.63 -8.05
CA ILE A 303 -12.66 6.71 -8.27
C ILE A 303 -11.67 6.67 -7.10
N HIS A 304 -10.38 6.45 -7.40
CA HIS A 304 -9.40 6.29 -6.33
C HIS A 304 -8.00 6.81 -6.70
N HIS A 305 -7.20 7.06 -5.66
CA HIS A 305 -5.84 7.61 -5.78
C HIS A 305 -4.77 6.61 -6.25
N CYS A 306 -5.11 5.37 -6.51
CA CYS A 306 -4.20 4.30 -6.94
C CYS A 306 -3.10 3.95 -5.93
N GLY A 307 -3.30 4.14 -4.62
CA GLY A 307 -2.43 3.52 -3.61
C GLY A 307 -2.47 2.00 -3.74
N PHE A 308 -1.37 1.32 -3.35
CA PHE A 308 -1.21 -0.14 -3.47
C PHE A 308 -2.46 -0.94 -3.06
N GLY A 309 -2.96 -0.70 -1.82
CA GLY A 309 -4.11 -1.45 -1.30
C GLY A 309 -5.41 -1.20 -2.06
N THR A 310 -5.67 0.05 -2.48
CA THR A 310 -6.90 0.41 -3.19
C THR A 310 -6.89 -0.08 -4.65
N ALA A 311 -5.75 0.03 -5.33
CA ALA A 311 -5.57 -0.52 -6.67
C ALA A 311 -5.68 -2.05 -6.67
N ALA A 312 -5.08 -2.72 -5.68
CA ALA A 312 -5.24 -4.16 -5.48
C ALA A 312 -6.70 -4.54 -5.25
N ALA A 313 -7.40 -3.83 -4.35
CA ALA A 313 -8.80 -4.09 -4.04
C ALA A 313 -9.71 -3.94 -5.27
N SER A 314 -9.50 -2.92 -6.11
CA SER A 314 -10.30 -2.76 -7.34
C SER A 314 -10.19 -3.97 -8.27
N MET A 315 -9.02 -4.57 -8.38
CA MET A 315 -8.79 -5.77 -9.18
C MET A 315 -9.28 -7.06 -8.50
N ILE A 316 -9.07 -7.19 -7.18
CA ILE A 316 -9.55 -8.34 -6.39
C ILE A 316 -11.08 -8.42 -6.45
N TYR A 317 -11.78 -7.29 -6.35
CA TYR A 317 -13.24 -7.24 -6.34
C TYR A 317 -13.85 -7.00 -7.72
N GLY A 318 -13.04 -6.94 -8.78
CA GLY A 318 -13.50 -6.86 -10.16
C GLY A 318 -14.32 -5.60 -10.45
N ILE A 319 -13.92 -4.45 -9.89
CA ILE A 319 -14.58 -3.16 -10.08
C ILE A 319 -13.74 -2.25 -10.98
N PRO A 320 -14.31 -1.68 -12.06
CA PRO A 320 -13.61 -0.72 -12.90
C PRO A 320 -13.21 0.54 -12.15
N SER A 321 -12.16 1.22 -12.62
CA SER A 321 -11.56 2.35 -11.90
C SER A 321 -11.44 3.62 -12.73
N ILE A 322 -11.61 4.77 -12.08
CA ILE A 322 -11.14 6.07 -12.56
C ILE A 322 -9.95 6.47 -11.67
N PRO A 323 -8.71 6.39 -12.19
CA PRO A 323 -7.51 6.69 -11.45
C PRO A 323 -7.29 8.19 -11.23
N VAL A 324 -6.98 8.60 -9.99
CA VAL A 324 -6.59 9.98 -9.64
C VAL A 324 -5.27 9.96 -8.87
N PRO A 325 -4.14 9.58 -9.50
CA PRO A 325 -2.86 9.44 -8.82
C PRO A 325 -2.27 10.79 -8.40
N HIS A 326 -1.64 10.83 -7.21
CA HIS A 326 -1.04 12.03 -6.61
C HIS A 326 0.49 11.94 -6.50
N VAL A 327 1.05 10.73 -6.38
CA VAL A 327 2.48 10.49 -6.19
C VAL A 327 2.99 9.39 -7.14
N LEU A 328 4.32 9.28 -7.27
CA LEU A 328 4.98 8.48 -8.31
C LEU A 328 4.58 6.99 -8.35
N ASP A 329 4.49 6.33 -7.20
CA ASP A 329 4.08 4.92 -7.10
C ASP A 329 2.63 4.71 -7.57
N GLN A 330 1.75 5.65 -7.22
CA GLN A 330 0.35 5.65 -7.66
C GLN A 330 0.21 5.77 -9.18
N MET A 331 1.09 6.55 -9.83
CA MET A 331 1.13 6.66 -11.29
C MET A 331 1.47 5.32 -11.96
N GLY A 332 2.36 4.54 -11.34
CA GLY A 332 2.69 3.19 -11.80
C GLY A 332 1.48 2.26 -11.79
N PHE A 333 0.73 2.24 -10.68
CA PHE A 333 -0.50 1.45 -10.57
C PHE A 333 -1.62 1.97 -11.49
N ALA A 334 -1.79 3.29 -11.62
CA ALA A 334 -2.77 3.88 -12.53
C ALA A 334 -2.50 3.46 -13.97
N LYS A 335 -1.24 3.56 -14.44
CA LYS A 335 -0.85 3.08 -15.77
C LYS A 335 -1.18 1.61 -15.96
N GLN A 336 -0.88 0.78 -14.98
CA GLN A 336 -1.12 -0.66 -15.04
C GLN A 336 -2.61 -0.99 -15.18
N LEU A 337 -3.49 -0.33 -14.42
CA LEU A 337 -4.94 -0.48 -14.55
C LEU A 337 -5.43 -0.08 -15.96
N CYS A 338 -4.86 0.97 -16.55
CA CYS A 338 -5.19 1.39 -17.91
C CYS A 338 -4.70 0.39 -18.97
N ASP A 339 -3.46 -0.08 -18.85
CA ASP A 339 -2.88 -1.06 -19.78
C ASP A 339 -3.69 -2.38 -19.80
N MET A 340 -4.32 -2.72 -18.67
CA MET A 340 -5.22 -3.87 -18.52
C MET A 340 -6.65 -3.59 -19.01
N ASN A 341 -6.95 -2.38 -19.45
CA ASN A 341 -8.28 -1.90 -19.87
C ASN A 341 -9.37 -2.14 -18.81
N VAL A 342 -9.01 -1.94 -17.52
CA VAL A 342 -9.95 -1.97 -16.39
C VAL A 342 -10.20 -0.57 -15.80
N ALA A 343 -9.55 0.44 -16.36
CA ALA A 343 -9.66 1.82 -15.92
C ALA A 343 -9.74 2.81 -17.09
N THR A 344 -10.23 4.02 -16.81
CA THR A 344 -10.12 5.18 -17.72
C THR A 344 -8.70 5.74 -17.68
N LYS A 345 -8.41 6.72 -18.54
CA LYS A 345 -7.18 7.49 -18.45
C LYS A 345 -7.06 8.15 -17.05
N PRO A 346 -5.85 8.22 -16.46
CA PRO A 346 -5.67 8.86 -15.16
C PRO A 346 -5.93 10.37 -15.24
N ILE A 347 -6.56 10.91 -14.20
CA ILE A 347 -6.60 12.35 -13.94
C ILE A 347 -5.46 12.66 -12.98
N HIS A 348 -4.41 13.36 -13.43
CA HIS A 348 -3.33 13.74 -12.54
C HIS A 348 -3.81 14.80 -11.53
N ALA A 349 -3.27 14.77 -10.31
CA ALA A 349 -3.72 15.66 -9.24
C ALA A 349 -3.66 17.16 -9.61
N GLY A 350 -2.67 17.57 -10.41
CA GLY A 350 -2.55 18.94 -10.91
C GLY A 350 -3.59 19.34 -11.96
N ASP A 351 -4.23 18.36 -12.63
CA ASP A 351 -5.24 18.55 -13.66
C ASP A 351 -6.66 18.32 -13.14
N LEU A 352 -6.80 18.04 -11.83
CA LEU A 352 -8.09 17.73 -11.22
C LEU A 352 -9.03 18.94 -11.31
N SER A 353 -10.18 18.73 -11.94
CA SER A 353 -11.24 19.74 -12.09
C SER A 353 -12.58 19.05 -12.24
N GLU A 354 -13.67 19.77 -11.98
CA GLU A 354 -15.04 19.26 -12.23
C GLU A 354 -15.17 18.71 -13.66
N THR A 355 -14.66 19.43 -14.65
CA THR A 355 -14.75 19.02 -16.07
C THR A 355 -13.98 17.73 -16.32
N ALA A 356 -12.73 17.61 -15.80
CA ALA A 356 -11.92 16.41 -16.00
C ALA A 356 -12.56 15.19 -15.32
N ILE A 357 -13.14 15.36 -14.13
CA ILE A 357 -13.87 14.30 -13.41
C ILE A 357 -15.12 13.89 -14.22
N TYR A 358 -15.91 14.87 -14.66
CA TYR A 358 -17.11 14.60 -15.48
C TYR A 358 -16.78 13.84 -16.78
N GLU A 359 -15.73 14.26 -17.50
CA GLU A 359 -15.30 13.61 -18.74
C GLU A 359 -14.85 12.16 -18.48
N ALA A 360 -14.10 11.91 -17.40
CA ALA A 360 -13.69 10.57 -17.01
C ALA A 360 -14.88 9.68 -16.62
N ILE A 361 -15.90 10.23 -15.94
CA ILE A 361 -17.14 9.52 -15.64
C ILE A 361 -17.86 9.17 -16.94
N ARG A 362 -17.96 10.09 -17.90
CA ARG A 362 -18.60 9.84 -19.21
C ARG A 362 -17.83 8.79 -20.01
N GLU A 363 -16.50 8.84 -20.02
CA GLU A 363 -15.67 7.79 -20.63
C GLU A 363 -15.97 6.42 -20.00
N MET A 364 -16.01 6.37 -18.66
CA MET A 364 -16.33 5.15 -17.92
C MET A 364 -17.73 4.63 -18.26
N GLN A 365 -18.75 5.49 -18.29
CA GLN A 365 -20.12 5.09 -18.62
C GLN A 365 -20.23 4.48 -20.04
N ILE A 366 -19.51 5.05 -21.01
CA ILE A 366 -19.50 4.55 -22.41
C ILE A 366 -18.78 3.20 -22.52
N SER A 367 -17.69 3.01 -21.77
CA SER A 367 -16.84 1.81 -21.83
C SER A 367 -17.10 0.81 -20.70
N PHE A 368 -18.18 1.00 -19.92
CA PHE A 368 -18.42 0.28 -18.67
C PHE A 368 -18.44 -1.24 -18.84
N ASP A 369 -19.23 -1.74 -19.77
CA ASP A 369 -19.42 -3.19 -19.95
C ASP A 369 -18.11 -3.90 -20.30
N GLU A 370 -17.29 -3.28 -21.16
CA GLU A 370 -15.97 -3.82 -21.52
C GLU A 370 -15.03 -3.82 -20.33
N LYS A 371 -14.91 -2.68 -19.63
CA LYS A 371 -14.01 -2.55 -18.47
C LYS A 371 -14.44 -3.44 -17.31
N LYS A 372 -15.74 -3.57 -17.08
CA LYS A 372 -16.30 -4.45 -16.06
C LYS A 372 -16.00 -5.91 -16.36
N LYS A 373 -16.22 -6.36 -17.60
CA LYS A 373 -15.86 -7.71 -18.03
C LYS A 373 -14.37 -8.02 -17.84
N ASN A 374 -13.49 -7.07 -18.19
CA ASN A 374 -12.06 -7.22 -18.01
C ASN A 374 -11.68 -7.28 -16.52
N ALA A 375 -12.26 -6.40 -15.68
CA ALA A 375 -12.02 -6.38 -14.24
C ALA A 375 -12.47 -7.69 -13.58
N GLU A 376 -13.62 -8.23 -13.95
CA GLU A 376 -14.13 -9.53 -13.46
C GLU A 376 -13.23 -10.69 -13.88
N ALA A 377 -12.80 -10.71 -15.14
CA ALA A 377 -11.90 -11.76 -15.65
C ALA A 377 -10.53 -11.77 -14.93
N ILE A 378 -10.02 -10.59 -14.55
CA ILE A 378 -8.80 -10.47 -13.73
C ILE A 378 -9.07 -10.90 -12.30
N SER A 379 -10.17 -10.46 -11.71
CA SER A 379 -10.58 -10.86 -10.35
C SER A 379 -10.64 -12.37 -10.19
N GLU A 380 -11.27 -13.09 -11.14
CA GLU A 380 -11.32 -14.55 -11.10
C GLU A 380 -9.95 -15.21 -11.08
N LYS A 381 -8.98 -14.66 -11.80
CA LYS A 381 -7.60 -15.17 -11.82
C LYS A 381 -6.88 -14.88 -10.50
N ILE A 382 -6.99 -13.65 -10.01
CA ILE A 382 -6.37 -13.20 -8.76
C ILE A 382 -6.86 -14.03 -7.58
N ARG A 383 -8.17 -14.26 -7.48
CA ARG A 383 -8.79 -15.04 -6.39
C ARG A 383 -8.37 -16.51 -6.35
N LYS A 384 -7.81 -17.03 -7.45
CA LYS A 384 -7.26 -18.39 -7.53
C LYS A 384 -5.78 -18.47 -7.17
N GLU A 385 -5.12 -17.34 -6.94
CA GLU A 385 -3.71 -17.31 -6.50
C GLU A 385 -3.60 -17.65 -5.01
N GLY A 386 -2.40 -18.08 -4.61
CA GLY A 386 -2.15 -18.50 -3.23
C GLY A 386 -2.15 -17.35 -2.23
N GLY A 387 -1.77 -16.12 -2.63
CA GLY A 387 -1.75 -14.96 -1.76
C GLY A 387 -1.02 -15.20 -0.45
N VAL A 388 -1.72 -14.97 0.66
CA VAL A 388 -1.18 -15.20 2.02
C VAL A 388 -0.76 -16.67 2.23
N ALA A 389 -1.53 -17.64 1.73
CA ALA A 389 -1.20 -19.06 1.91
C ALA A 389 0.11 -19.43 1.22
N GLU A 390 0.39 -18.87 0.03
CA GLU A 390 1.66 -19.08 -0.66
C GLU A 390 2.82 -18.40 0.08
N ALA A 391 2.62 -17.19 0.60
CA ALA A 391 3.63 -16.51 1.40
C ALA A 391 3.99 -17.30 2.67
N VAL A 392 3.00 -17.81 3.39
CA VAL A 392 3.20 -18.66 4.58
C VAL A 392 3.95 -19.95 4.22
N ARG A 393 3.58 -20.62 3.12
CA ARG A 393 4.26 -21.82 2.63
C ARG A 393 5.75 -21.57 2.34
N LEU A 394 6.05 -20.45 1.69
CA LEU A 394 7.44 -20.07 1.38
C LEU A 394 8.24 -19.75 2.63
N ILE A 395 7.64 -19.07 3.61
CA ILE A 395 8.27 -18.81 4.91
C ILE A 395 8.55 -20.12 5.64
N ASP A 396 7.58 -21.05 5.71
CA ASP A 396 7.74 -22.36 6.35
C ASP A 396 8.90 -23.16 5.74
N MET A 397 9.06 -23.12 4.42
CA MET A 397 10.18 -23.78 3.72
C MET A 397 11.54 -23.17 4.07
N ASN A 398 11.61 -21.89 4.35
CA ASN A 398 12.84 -21.16 4.71
C ASN A 398 13.20 -21.26 6.20
N LEU A 399 12.24 -21.71 7.03
CA LEU A 399 12.43 -21.93 8.47
C LEU A 399 12.82 -23.38 8.80
N LYS A 400 12.68 -24.30 7.86
CA LYS A 400 13.12 -25.70 7.99
C LYS A 400 14.59 -25.85 7.63
#